data_21981130dc3c25a87fd5e0a3de8863c6
#
_entry.id   21981130dc3c25a87fd5e0a3de8863c6
#
_cell.length_a   1.000
_cell.length_b   1.000
_cell.length_c   1.000
_cell.angle_alpha   90.00
_cell.angle_beta   90.00
_cell.angle_gamma   90.00
#
_symmetry.space_group_name_H-M   'P 1'
#
loop_
_entity.id
_entity.type
_entity.pdbx_description
1 polymer ?
#
loop_
_entity_poly.entity_id
_entity_poly.type
_entity_poly.pdbx_seq_one_letter_code
_entity_poly.pdbx_strand_id
1 'polypeptide(L)'
;PTRRSSDLSVPGKLFIAGEYAVVEPGHPAIIVAVDQFINVTIEGARKNGSIQSAQYSDLPIRWTRRNGELVLDHRENPFHYILAAIRLTEKYAQEKGTLLSFYDLKVTSELDNSNGRKYGLGSSGAVTVATVKALNLYYDLKMDRLTQFKIAALAHLAVQGNGSCGDIAASCYGGWLAFSTFDHEWVLRKQQEWT
;
A
#
# COMPACT_ATOMS: atom_id res chain seq x y z
N PRO A 1 -0.72 1.64 29.10
CA PRO A 1 -1.04 1.27 27.74
C PRO A 1 0.22 1.35 26.91
N THR A 2 0.73 0.19 26.52
CA THR A 2 1.89 0.07 25.64
C THR A 2 1.54 0.74 24.30
N ARG A 3 2.38 1.71 23.90
CA ARG A 3 2.28 2.35 22.58
C ARG A 3 2.47 1.25 21.54
N ARG A 4 1.46 0.93 20.77
CA ARG A 4 1.62 0.00 19.64
C ARG A 4 2.50 0.66 18.60
N SER A 5 3.51 -0.05 18.13
CA SER A 5 4.34 0.37 17.00
C SER A 5 4.50 -0.79 16.03
N SER A 6 4.65 -0.50 14.76
CA SER A 6 5.03 -1.47 13.74
C SER A 6 6.08 -0.87 12.83
N ASP A 7 7.14 -1.62 12.58
CA ASP A 7 8.18 -1.33 11.59
C ASP A 7 8.15 -2.40 10.53
N LEU A 8 8.08 -1.98 9.27
CA LEU A 8 7.98 -2.89 8.16
C LEU A 8 8.77 -2.43 6.94
N SER A 9 9.55 -3.35 6.38
CA SER A 9 10.30 -3.17 5.13
C SER A 9 9.65 -3.99 4.02
N VAL A 10 9.43 -3.38 2.87
CA VAL A 10 8.82 -4.01 1.69
C VAL A 10 9.70 -3.75 0.47
N PRO A 11 10.09 -4.79 -0.28
CA PRO A 11 10.99 -4.66 -1.41
C PRO A 11 10.31 -3.99 -2.61
N GLY A 12 11.10 -3.31 -3.43
CA GLY A 12 10.75 -2.97 -4.79
C GLY A 12 10.80 -4.19 -5.72
N LYS A 13 10.63 -3.97 -7.02
CA LYS A 13 10.56 -5.01 -8.04
C LYS A 13 11.32 -4.66 -9.31
N LEU A 14 11.63 -5.71 -10.08
CA LEU A 14 12.08 -5.61 -11.46
C LEU A 14 11.37 -6.68 -12.29
N PHE A 15 10.80 -6.28 -13.45
CA PHE A 15 10.35 -7.24 -14.45
C PHE A 15 11.54 -7.79 -15.22
N ILE A 16 11.64 -9.11 -15.28
CA ILE A 16 12.69 -9.80 -16.05
C ILE A 16 12.17 -10.12 -17.44
N ALA A 17 10.88 -10.50 -17.57
CA ALA A 17 10.21 -10.79 -18.84
C ALA A 17 8.70 -10.57 -18.71
N GLY A 18 8.03 -10.25 -19.80
CA GLY A 18 6.57 -10.17 -19.89
C GLY A 18 5.94 -8.89 -19.36
N GLU A 19 6.71 -7.82 -19.10
CA GLU A 19 6.23 -6.57 -18.46
C GLU A 19 5.00 -5.97 -19.18
N TYR A 20 4.99 -5.97 -20.53
CA TYR A 20 3.89 -5.38 -21.28
C TYR A 20 2.74 -6.38 -21.53
N ALA A 21 3.05 -7.65 -21.72
CA ALA A 21 2.05 -8.68 -22.00
C ALA A 21 1.20 -9.01 -20.77
N VAL A 22 1.77 -8.93 -19.58
CA VAL A 22 1.11 -9.29 -18.31
C VAL A 22 -0.05 -8.37 -17.92
N VAL A 23 -0.26 -7.26 -18.61
CA VAL A 23 -1.43 -6.40 -18.38
C VAL A 23 -2.72 -7.04 -18.86
N GLU A 24 -2.61 -8.02 -19.77
CA GLU A 24 -3.73 -8.81 -20.26
C GLU A 24 -3.80 -10.15 -19.52
N PRO A 25 -4.98 -10.59 -19.05
CA PRO A 25 -5.16 -11.89 -18.43
C PRO A 25 -4.68 -13.04 -19.31
N GLY A 26 -4.02 -14.03 -18.72
CA GLY A 26 -3.49 -15.20 -19.42
C GLY A 26 -2.05 -15.06 -19.92
N HIS A 27 -1.46 -13.88 -19.88
CA HIS A 27 -0.06 -13.65 -20.24
C HIS A 27 0.81 -13.59 -18.97
N PRO A 28 1.80 -14.51 -18.82
CA PRO A 28 2.64 -14.52 -17.63
C PRO A 28 3.80 -13.52 -17.74
N ALA A 29 4.28 -13.05 -16.59
CA ALA A 29 5.53 -12.35 -16.43
C ALA A 29 6.42 -13.05 -15.41
N ILE A 30 7.73 -12.81 -15.54
CA ILE A 30 8.72 -13.15 -14.51
C ILE A 30 9.14 -11.85 -13.84
N ILE A 31 8.94 -11.79 -12.53
CA ILE A 31 9.25 -10.61 -11.72
C ILE A 31 10.15 -11.03 -10.57
N VAL A 32 11.09 -10.18 -10.20
CA VAL A 32 11.95 -10.38 -9.03
C VAL A 32 11.80 -9.21 -8.06
N ALA A 33 11.70 -9.51 -6.78
CA ALA A 33 11.85 -8.52 -5.72
C ALA A 33 13.32 -8.13 -5.58
N VAL A 34 13.59 -6.82 -5.46
CA VAL A 34 14.95 -6.29 -5.31
C VAL A 34 15.29 -6.05 -3.83
N ASP A 35 16.57 -5.88 -3.51
CA ASP A 35 17.08 -5.63 -2.16
C ASP A 35 17.13 -4.14 -1.79
N GLN A 36 16.20 -3.38 -2.32
CA GLN A 36 15.91 -1.99 -1.95
C GLN A 36 14.49 -1.89 -1.46
N PHE A 37 14.27 -1.12 -0.40
CA PHE A 37 13.06 -1.21 0.39
C PHE A 37 12.36 0.13 0.54
N ILE A 38 11.04 0.04 0.71
CA ILE A 38 10.23 1.06 1.38
C ILE A 38 10.01 0.61 2.80
N ASN A 39 10.28 1.50 3.74
CA ASN A 39 10.06 1.27 5.16
C ASN A 39 8.87 2.10 5.63
N VAL A 40 7.93 1.47 6.32
CA VAL A 40 6.77 2.12 6.93
C VAL A 40 6.77 1.84 8.43
N THR A 41 6.83 2.91 9.21
CA THR A 41 6.68 2.88 10.66
C THR A 41 5.32 3.46 11.05
N ILE A 42 4.58 2.76 11.92
CA ILE A 42 3.34 3.26 12.51
C ILE A 42 3.49 3.30 14.03
N GLU A 43 3.19 4.43 14.63
CA GLU A 43 3.14 4.62 16.08
C GLU A 43 1.77 5.17 16.50
N GLY A 44 1.23 4.64 17.60
CA GLY A 44 -0.06 5.10 18.13
C GLY A 44 -0.02 6.57 18.58
N ALA A 45 -1.02 7.35 18.17
CA ALA A 45 -1.22 8.75 18.54
C ALA A 45 -2.47 8.92 19.44
N ARG A 46 -2.56 10.06 20.18
CA ARG A 46 -3.65 10.25 21.16
C ARG A 46 -4.87 11.00 20.62
N LYS A 47 -4.69 12.06 19.85
CA LYS A 47 -5.78 12.97 19.41
C LYS A 47 -5.92 13.09 17.91
N ASN A 48 -4.81 13.23 17.20
CA ASN A 48 -4.72 13.37 15.75
C ASN A 48 -3.59 12.49 15.28
N GLY A 49 -3.65 12.02 14.05
CA GLY A 49 -2.54 11.32 13.43
C GLY A 49 -1.76 12.23 12.46
N SER A 50 -0.66 11.69 11.95
CA SER A 50 0.12 12.34 10.89
C SER A 50 0.63 11.32 9.86
N ILE A 51 0.88 11.80 8.64
CA ILE A 51 1.57 11.06 7.59
C ILE A 51 2.78 11.88 7.18
N GLN A 52 3.95 11.25 7.19
CA GLN A 52 5.22 11.83 6.75
C GLN A 52 5.90 10.92 5.74
N SER A 53 6.39 11.50 4.67
CA SER A 53 7.25 10.81 3.71
C SER A 53 8.36 11.74 3.27
N ALA A 54 9.60 11.30 3.45
CA ALA A 54 10.79 12.05 3.03
C ALA A 54 10.81 12.37 1.53
N GLN A 55 10.07 11.61 0.72
CA GLN A 55 9.94 11.82 -0.72
C GLN A 55 9.16 13.10 -1.08
N TYR A 56 8.22 13.53 -0.23
CA TYR A 56 7.30 14.63 -0.56
C TYR A 56 7.50 15.86 0.31
N SER A 57 7.81 15.68 1.60
CA SER A 57 8.06 16.77 2.54
C SER A 57 8.65 16.24 3.83
N ASP A 58 9.58 16.98 4.42
CA ASP A 58 10.09 16.70 5.77
C ASP A 58 9.04 17.01 6.86
N LEU A 59 7.99 17.75 6.52
CA LEU A 59 6.93 18.10 7.45
C LEU A 59 5.78 17.09 7.39
N PRO A 60 5.33 16.56 8.55
CA PRO A 60 4.19 15.66 8.60
C PRO A 60 2.88 16.39 8.28
N ILE A 61 2.04 15.80 7.45
CA ILE A 61 0.67 16.25 7.20
C ILE A 61 -0.23 15.61 8.26
N ARG A 62 -0.95 16.44 9.01
CA ARG A 62 -1.88 15.98 10.05
C ARG A 62 -3.18 15.46 9.44
N TRP A 63 -3.80 14.51 10.14
CA TRP A 63 -5.10 13.99 9.79
C TRP A 63 -5.98 13.81 11.02
N THR A 64 -7.28 13.85 10.79
CA THR A 64 -8.35 13.63 11.77
C THR A 64 -9.33 12.59 11.25
N ARG A 65 -10.36 12.26 12.06
CA ARG A 65 -11.49 11.44 11.60
C ARG A 65 -12.76 12.26 11.56
N ARG A 66 -13.48 12.16 10.44
CA ARG A 66 -14.86 12.66 10.30
C ARG A 66 -15.75 11.50 9.85
N ASN A 67 -16.80 11.22 10.57
CA ASN A 67 -17.71 10.07 10.32
C ASN A 67 -16.99 8.71 10.22
N GLY A 68 -15.92 8.53 10.99
CA GLY A 68 -15.10 7.32 10.95
C GLY A 68 -14.00 7.29 9.88
N GLU A 69 -14.05 8.18 8.89
CA GLU A 69 -13.07 8.25 7.81
C GLU A 69 -11.89 9.19 8.13
N LEU A 70 -10.72 8.85 7.59
CA LEU A 70 -9.52 9.65 7.67
C LEU A 70 -9.64 10.87 6.74
N VAL A 71 -9.44 12.06 7.32
CA VAL A 71 -9.44 13.34 6.59
C VAL A 71 -8.14 14.07 6.85
N LEU A 72 -7.41 14.39 5.78
CA LEU A 72 -6.19 15.19 5.84
C LEU A 72 -6.51 16.68 6.04
N ASP A 73 -5.63 17.36 6.75
CA ASP A 73 -5.71 18.80 7.01
C ASP A 73 -5.17 19.65 5.83
N HIS A 74 -4.93 19.03 4.67
CA HIS A 74 -4.35 19.66 3.48
C HIS A 74 -5.18 19.36 2.21
N ARG A 75 -5.43 20.37 1.36
CA ARG A 75 -6.22 20.21 0.14
C ARG A 75 -5.47 19.45 -0.96
N GLU A 76 -4.17 19.69 -1.10
CA GLU A 76 -3.29 18.95 -2.01
C GLU A 76 -2.47 17.96 -1.19
N ASN A 77 -2.63 16.67 -1.49
CA ASN A 77 -1.86 15.65 -0.81
C ASN A 77 -1.19 14.71 -1.82
N PRO A 78 0.09 14.43 -1.64
CA PRO A 78 0.83 13.52 -2.52
C PRO A 78 0.64 12.04 -2.14
N PHE A 79 -0.17 11.73 -1.11
CA PHE A 79 -0.24 10.42 -0.47
C PHE A 79 -1.37 9.53 -0.99
N HIS A 80 -1.77 9.67 -2.27
CA HIS A 80 -2.92 8.95 -2.84
C HIS A 80 -2.86 7.44 -2.60
N TYR A 81 -1.71 6.79 -2.84
CA TYR A 81 -1.53 5.35 -2.63
C TYR A 81 -1.59 4.96 -1.16
N ILE A 82 -0.96 5.75 -0.28
CA ILE A 82 -0.99 5.54 1.17
C ILE A 82 -2.43 5.67 1.69
N LEU A 83 -3.16 6.71 1.27
CA LEU A 83 -4.53 6.94 1.71
C LEU A 83 -5.49 5.86 1.22
N ALA A 84 -5.36 5.40 -0.04
CA ALA A 84 -6.15 4.30 -0.56
C ALA A 84 -5.89 3.01 0.24
N ALA A 85 -4.61 2.71 0.54
CA ALA A 85 -4.24 1.57 1.36
C ALA A 85 -4.81 1.67 2.79
N ILE A 86 -4.73 2.85 3.42
CA ILE A 86 -5.31 3.09 4.74
C ILE A 86 -6.83 2.84 4.71
N ARG A 87 -7.55 3.47 3.78
CA ARG A 87 -9.02 3.39 3.70
C ARG A 87 -9.49 1.94 3.59
N LEU A 88 -8.93 1.16 2.67
CA LEU A 88 -9.34 -0.22 2.47
C LEU A 88 -8.95 -1.12 3.64
N THR A 89 -7.75 -0.92 4.22
CA THR A 89 -7.32 -1.70 5.38
C THR A 89 -8.16 -1.38 6.62
N GLU A 90 -8.48 -0.11 6.84
CA GLU A 90 -9.32 0.29 7.97
C GLU A 90 -10.78 -0.15 7.80
N LYS A 91 -11.32 -0.14 6.56
CA LYS A 91 -12.63 -0.74 6.28
C LYS A 91 -12.64 -2.22 6.64
N TYR A 92 -11.64 -2.98 6.19
CA TYR A 92 -11.48 -4.38 6.58
C TYR A 92 -11.39 -4.57 8.10
N ALA A 93 -10.62 -3.70 8.78
CA ALA A 93 -10.48 -3.73 10.23
C ALA A 93 -11.83 -3.52 10.95
N GLN A 94 -12.62 -2.55 10.49
CA GLN A 94 -13.96 -2.27 11.03
C GLN A 94 -14.92 -3.45 10.83
N GLU A 95 -14.91 -4.09 9.66
CA GLU A 95 -15.70 -5.29 9.38
C GLU A 95 -15.32 -6.47 10.30
N LYS A 96 -14.08 -6.51 10.78
CA LYS A 96 -13.60 -7.47 11.81
C LYS A 96 -13.86 -7.02 13.24
N GLY A 97 -14.56 -5.90 13.44
CA GLY A 97 -14.89 -5.38 14.77
C GLY A 97 -13.72 -4.65 15.46
N THR A 98 -12.66 -4.31 14.74
CA THR A 98 -11.51 -3.58 15.28
C THR A 98 -11.85 -2.11 15.47
N LEU A 99 -11.61 -1.57 16.68
CA LEU A 99 -11.74 -0.15 16.95
C LEU A 99 -10.56 0.61 16.33
N LEU A 100 -10.89 1.57 15.47
CA LEU A 100 -9.89 2.42 14.85
C LEU A 100 -9.33 3.44 15.85
N SER A 101 -8.02 3.67 15.76
CA SER A 101 -7.29 4.62 16.60
C SER A 101 -6.52 5.63 15.75
N PHE A 102 -6.00 6.68 16.37
CA PHE A 102 -5.07 7.61 15.74
C PHE A 102 -3.66 7.06 15.76
N TYR A 103 -2.90 7.34 14.72
CA TYR A 103 -1.49 6.95 14.59
C TYR A 103 -0.72 7.96 13.74
N ASP A 104 0.58 7.96 13.94
CA ASP A 104 1.57 8.62 13.10
C ASP A 104 2.18 7.57 12.18
N LEU A 105 2.17 7.85 10.87
CA LEU A 105 2.72 6.98 9.83
C LEU A 105 3.90 7.68 9.17
N LYS A 106 5.05 7.04 9.17
CA LYS A 106 6.28 7.54 8.54
C LYS A 106 6.74 6.60 7.45
N VAL A 107 7.07 7.16 6.29
CA VAL A 107 7.59 6.41 5.14
C VAL A 107 9.00 6.90 4.82
N THR A 108 9.92 5.95 4.62
CA THR A 108 11.23 6.18 4.01
C THR A 108 11.42 5.23 2.83
N SER A 109 12.14 5.66 1.80
CA SER A 109 12.29 4.92 0.54
C SER A 109 13.76 4.86 0.12
N GLU A 110 14.20 3.68 -0.28
CA GLU A 110 15.46 3.42 -0.97
C GLU A 110 15.24 3.25 -2.49
N LEU A 111 13.97 3.26 -2.94
CA LEU A 111 13.58 3.00 -4.32
C LEU A 111 13.66 4.24 -5.23
N ASP A 112 13.88 5.40 -4.64
CA ASP A 112 13.94 6.68 -5.34
C ASP A 112 15.33 7.31 -5.17
N ASN A 113 15.81 7.99 -6.22
CA ASN A 113 17.07 8.71 -6.15
C ASN A 113 16.94 9.96 -5.26
N SER A 114 18.04 10.39 -4.65
CA SER A 114 18.14 11.66 -3.92
C SER A 114 17.71 12.90 -4.74
N ASN A 115 17.69 12.78 -6.07
CA ASN A 115 17.26 13.82 -7.01
C ASN A 115 15.78 13.68 -7.44
N GLY A 116 14.97 12.83 -6.77
CA GLY A 116 13.56 12.61 -7.09
C GLY A 116 13.28 11.82 -8.38
N ARG A 117 14.31 11.32 -9.08
CA ARG A 117 14.13 10.44 -10.24
C ARG A 117 13.74 9.02 -9.77
N LYS A 118 12.63 8.53 -10.30
CA LYS A 118 12.15 7.15 -10.06
C LYS A 118 13.01 6.17 -10.88
N TYR A 119 13.54 5.16 -10.24
CA TYR A 119 14.30 4.07 -10.91
C TYR A 119 13.40 3.05 -11.64
N GLY A 120 12.06 3.17 -11.55
CA GLY A 120 11.13 2.18 -12.10
C GLY A 120 11.02 0.90 -11.26
N LEU A 121 11.49 0.95 -10.02
CA LEU A 121 11.49 -0.18 -9.09
C LEU A 121 10.15 -0.41 -8.38
N GLY A 122 9.06 0.23 -8.81
CA GLY A 122 7.71 -0.03 -8.30
C GLY A 122 7.43 0.62 -6.94
N SER A 123 7.91 1.85 -6.69
CA SER A 123 7.73 2.54 -5.42
C SER A 123 6.26 2.73 -5.03
N SER A 124 5.34 2.97 -5.99
CA SER A 124 3.90 3.06 -5.74
C SER A 124 3.30 1.74 -5.23
N GLY A 125 3.67 0.62 -5.85
CA GLY A 125 3.27 -0.70 -5.40
C GLY A 125 3.84 -1.03 -4.02
N ALA A 126 5.14 -0.81 -3.84
CA ALA A 126 5.81 -1.09 -2.59
C ALA A 126 5.26 -0.28 -1.40
N VAL A 127 4.98 1.03 -1.57
CA VAL A 127 4.39 1.85 -0.49
C VAL A 127 2.96 1.43 -0.16
N THR A 128 2.18 1.01 -1.16
CA THR A 128 0.83 0.49 -0.95
C THR A 128 0.87 -0.78 -0.11
N VAL A 129 1.70 -1.75 -0.49
CA VAL A 129 1.87 -3.01 0.25
C VAL A 129 2.42 -2.78 1.65
N ALA A 130 3.43 -1.91 1.79
CA ALA A 130 4.03 -1.58 3.08
C ALA A 130 2.99 -0.98 4.04
N THR A 131 2.14 -0.08 3.55
CA THR A 131 1.07 0.53 4.35
C THR A 131 0.04 -0.52 4.81
N VAL A 132 -0.42 -1.40 3.91
CA VAL A 132 -1.36 -2.50 4.26
C VAL A 132 -0.74 -3.43 5.31
N LYS A 133 0.50 -3.87 5.10
CA LYS A 133 1.20 -4.78 6.03
C LYS A 133 1.44 -4.11 7.40
N ALA A 134 1.84 -2.84 7.42
CA ALA A 134 2.08 -2.11 8.66
C ALA A 134 0.78 -1.94 9.47
N LEU A 135 -0.34 -1.62 8.83
CA LEU A 135 -1.65 -1.54 9.46
C LEU A 135 -2.16 -2.91 9.92
N ASN A 136 -1.90 -3.98 9.15
CA ASN A 136 -2.20 -5.35 9.58
C ASN A 136 -1.52 -5.68 10.91
N LEU A 137 -0.24 -5.32 11.06
CA LEU A 137 0.50 -5.50 12.33
C LEU A 137 -0.03 -4.57 13.43
N TYR A 138 -0.22 -3.30 13.11
CA TYR A 138 -0.66 -2.29 14.07
C TYR A 138 -2.02 -2.60 14.70
N TYR A 139 -2.98 -3.02 13.89
CA TYR A 139 -4.32 -3.39 14.33
C TYR A 139 -4.46 -4.88 14.72
N ASP A 140 -3.41 -5.67 14.55
CA ASP A 140 -3.42 -7.13 14.81
C ASP A 140 -4.50 -7.90 14.03
N LEU A 141 -4.66 -7.56 12.73
CA LEU A 141 -5.76 -8.08 11.90
C LEU A 141 -5.58 -9.54 11.47
N LYS A 142 -4.37 -10.10 11.62
CA LYS A 142 -4.04 -11.49 11.25
C LYS A 142 -4.33 -11.83 9.78
N MET A 143 -4.23 -10.85 8.88
CA MET A 143 -4.39 -11.10 7.46
C MET A 143 -3.28 -12.02 6.92
N ASP A 144 -3.66 -13.03 6.16
CA ASP A 144 -2.73 -13.82 5.38
C ASP A 144 -2.14 -13.02 4.19
N ARG A 145 -1.14 -13.56 3.53
CA ARG A 145 -0.48 -12.88 2.40
C ARG A 145 -1.43 -12.60 1.23
N LEU A 146 -2.36 -13.51 0.98
CA LEU A 146 -3.32 -13.35 -0.11
C LEU A 146 -4.30 -12.21 0.17
N THR A 147 -4.79 -12.09 1.39
CA THR A 147 -5.66 -10.98 1.81
C THR A 147 -4.92 -9.65 1.74
N GLN A 148 -3.66 -9.59 2.21
CA GLN A 148 -2.81 -8.40 2.09
C GLN A 148 -2.60 -8.01 0.62
N PHE A 149 -2.32 -8.98 -0.25
CA PHE A 149 -2.19 -8.75 -1.69
C PHE A 149 -3.48 -8.18 -2.28
N LYS A 150 -4.64 -8.78 -1.99
CA LYS A 150 -5.94 -8.33 -2.51
C LYS A 150 -6.25 -6.89 -2.11
N ILE A 151 -6.08 -6.54 -0.83
CA ILE A 151 -6.31 -5.19 -0.33
C ILE A 151 -5.35 -4.20 -1.01
N ALA A 152 -4.07 -4.53 -1.10
CA ALA A 152 -3.07 -3.68 -1.74
C ALA A 152 -3.34 -3.51 -3.25
N ALA A 153 -3.72 -4.57 -3.96
CA ALA A 153 -4.06 -4.51 -5.37
C ALA A 153 -5.28 -3.61 -5.63
N LEU A 154 -6.35 -3.77 -4.84
CA LEU A 154 -7.54 -2.92 -4.94
C LEU A 154 -7.23 -1.45 -4.60
N ALA A 155 -6.41 -1.19 -3.57
CA ALA A 155 -6.00 0.15 -3.21
C ALA A 155 -5.17 0.82 -4.32
N HIS A 156 -4.26 0.07 -4.91
CA HIS A 156 -3.42 0.56 -6.01
C HIS A 156 -4.24 0.85 -7.28
N LEU A 157 -5.14 -0.08 -7.66
CA LEU A 157 -6.03 0.10 -8.80
C LEU A 157 -6.98 1.28 -8.64
N ALA A 158 -7.48 1.53 -7.43
CA ALA A 158 -8.35 2.69 -7.14
C ALA A 158 -7.65 4.04 -7.41
N VAL A 159 -6.33 4.10 -7.35
CA VAL A 159 -5.55 5.30 -7.64
C VAL A 159 -5.06 5.33 -9.08
N GLN A 160 -4.53 4.21 -9.57
CA GLN A 160 -3.88 4.14 -10.89
C GLN A 160 -4.87 3.88 -12.03
N GLY A 161 -6.00 3.25 -11.75
CA GLY A 161 -7.05 2.93 -12.72
C GLY A 161 -6.77 1.71 -13.61
N ASN A 162 -5.51 1.32 -13.77
CA ASN A 162 -5.08 0.19 -14.60
C ASN A 162 -3.76 -0.40 -14.10
N GLY A 163 -3.25 -1.42 -14.79
CA GLY A 163 -1.96 -2.06 -14.49
C GLY A 163 -2.11 -3.52 -14.07
N SER A 164 -1.04 -4.31 -14.18
CA SER A 164 -1.09 -5.75 -13.94
C SER A 164 -1.15 -6.14 -12.45
N CYS A 165 -0.81 -5.24 -11.53
CA CYS A 165 -0.53 -5.53 -10.11
C CYS A 165 0.65 -6.50 -9.88
N GLY A 166 1.53 -6.68 -10.87
CA GLY A 166 2.72 -7.51 -10.72
C GLY A 166 3.72 -6.92 -9.72
N ASP A 167 3.82 -5.60 -9.65
CA ASP A 167 4.60 -4.88 -8.64
C ASP A 167 4.07 -5.12 -7.22
N ILE A 168 2.75 -5.09 -7.05
CA ILE A 168 2.08 -5.42 -5.79
C ILE A 168 2.40 -6.86 -5.38
N ALA A 169 2.32 -7.81 -6.34
CA ALA A 169 2.65 -9.21 -6.08
C ALA A 169 4.10 -9.37 -5.63
N ALA A 170 5.06 -8.78 -6.36
CA ALA A 170 6.48 -8.85 -6.02
C ALA A 170 6.77 -8.26 -4.62
N SER A 171 6.22 -7.09 -4.32
CA SER A 171 6.36 -6.44 -3.01
C SER A 171 5.69 -7.23 -1.89
N CYS A 172 4.59 -7.93 -2.18
CA CYS A 172 3.85 -8.70 -1.19
C CYS A 172 4.51 -10.05 -0.87
N TYR A 173 4.94 -10.79 -1.90
CA TYR A 173 5.44 -12.16 -1.76
C TYR A 173 6.97 -12.24 -1.67
N GLY A 174 7.69 -11.31 -2.28
CA GLY A 174 9.15 -11.30 -2.35
C GLY A 174 9.71 -12.39 -3.29
N GLY A 175 11.04 -12.41 -3.45
CA GLY A 175 11.73 -13.42 -4.24
C GLY A 175 11.45 -13.36 -5.74
N TRP A 176 11.48 -14.52 -6.41
CA TRP A 176 11.15 -14.69 -7.82
C TRP A 176 9.70 -15.13 -7.97
N LEU A 177 8.97 -14.53 -8.92
CA LEU A 177 7.55 -14.80 -9.15
C LEU A 177 7.30 -15.05 -10.63
N ALA A 178 6.56 -16.11 -10.92
CA ALA A 178 5.79 -16.23 -12.15
C ALA A 178 4.39 -15.67 -11.85
N PHE A 179 4.02 -14.61 -12.52
CA PHE A 179 2.80 -13.85 -12.23
C PHE A 179 1.95 -13.69 -13.49
N SER A 180 0.65 -13.90 -13.34
CA SER A 180 -0.37 -13.51 -14.34
C SER A 180 -1.38 -12.62 -13.65
N THR A 181 -1.84 -11.56 -14.34
CA THR A 181 -2.85 -10.67 -13.81
C THR A 181 -4.23 -11.33 -13.77
N PHE A 182 -5.14 -10.72 -13.05
CA PHE A 182 -6.55 -11.10 -12.96
C PHE A 182 -7.42 -10.20 -13.84
N ASP A 183 -8.67 -10.61 -14.07
CA ASP A 183 -9.66 -9.81 -14.80
C ASP A 183 -10.09 -8.61 -13.95
N HIS A 184 -9.59 -7.42 -14.30
CA HIS A 184 -9.90 -6.17 -13.60
C HIS A 184 -11.36 -5.75 -13.78
N GLU A 185 -11.95 -5.99 -14.95
CA GLU A 185 -13.35 -5.65 -15.20
C GLU A 185 -14.28 -6.51 -14.34
N TRP A 186 -13.93 -7.79 -14.14
CA TRP A 186 -14.66 -8.65 -13.22
C TRP A 186 -14.59 -8.12 -11.78
N VAL A 187 -13.41 -7.70 -11.33
CA VAL A 187 -13.22 -7.12 -9.98
C VAL A 187 -14.04 -5.84 -9.81
N LEU A 188 -14.00 -4.93 -10.79
CA LEU A 188 -14.75 -3.66 -10.73
C LEU A 188 -16.26 -3.90 -10.73
N ARG A 189 -16.76 -4.85 -11.54
CA ARG A 189 -18.18 -5.25 -11.50
C ARG A 189 -18.58 -5.78 -10.13
N LYS A 190 -17.75 -6.65 -9.54
CA LYS A 190 -18.02 -7.19 -8.20
C LYS A 190 -17.98 -6.13 -7.10
N GLN A 191 -17.13 -5.14 -7.22
CA GLN A 191 -17.13 -4.02 -6.28
C GLN A 191 -18.45 -3.25 -6.28
N GLN A 192 -19.07 -3.06 -7.46
CA GLN A 192 -20.39 -2.41 -7.57
C GLN A 192 -21.53 -3.26 -6.98
N GLU A 193 -21.41 -4.59 -7.04
CA GLU A 193 -22.39 -5.51 -6.47
C GLU A 193 -22.34 -5.58 -4.92
N TRP A 194 -21.19 -5.24 -4.33
CA TRP A 194 -20.94 -5.35 -2.89
C TRP A 194 -21.13 -4.02 -2.13
N THR A 195 -21.42 -2.93 -2.81
CA THR A 195 -21.75 -1.62 -2.24
C THR A 195 -23.25 -1.39 -2.23
#